data_d6c8cceff4eeedc960db76ab24cfe6f0
#
_entry.id   d6c8cceff4eeedc960db76ab24cfe6f0
#
_cell.length_a   1.000
_cell.length_b   1.000
_cell.length_c   1.000
_cell.angle_alpha   90.00
_cell.angle_beta   90.00
_cell.angle_gamma   90.00
#
_symmetry.space_group_name_H-M   'P 1'
#
loop_
_entity.id
_entity.type
_entity.pdbx_description
1 polymer ?
#
loop_
_entity_poly.entity_id
_entity_poly.type
_entity_poly.pdbx_seq_one_letter_code
_entity_poly.pdbx_strand_id
1 'polypeptide(L)'
;MGAADRFDVSIFPMQAFMHFKRGEEAHDRRAAYDEISRAHGTKADDVWSQLQEIYEEEGLSLTRDGKVGNPFDAQRLLWFAEKSGKALDVLEALLEACHAKGQPLSDLAVLNDCAFAAGLAKSARDDDMARFLVSPRGGSDVALQLSECLDRGVVASPVVVLDRRFPLEGAQPYAVVGAVLAELLATGTNFRVVEPSGMDSSKWP
;
A
#
# COMPACT_ATOMS: atom_id res chain seq x y z
N MET A 1 -1.41 0.75 -28.83
CA MET A 1 -1.04 0.41 -27.44
C MET A 1 -0.62 1.70 -26.76
N GLY A 2 -1.28 2.06 -25.66
CA GLY A 2 -0.88 3.19 -24.82
C GLY A 2 0.42 2.90 -24.07
N ALA A 3 1.08 3.94 -23.53
CA ALA A 3 2.30 3.74 -22.75
C ALA A 3 2.05 2.86 -21.51
N ALA A 4 0.85 2.93 -20.92
CA ALA A 4 0.45 2.12 -19.77
C ALA A 4 0.50 0.61 -20.01
N ASP A 5 0.19 0.16 -21.25
CA ASP A 5 0.20 -1.27 -21.61
C ASP A 5 1.62 -1.87 -21.66
N ARG A 6 2.65 -1.06 -21.43
CA ARG A 6 4.06 -1.46 -21.48
C ARG A 6 4.65 -1.74 -20.08
N PHE A 7 3.87 -1.51 -19.03
CA PHE A 7 4.31 -1.73 -17.66
C PHE A 7 3.55 -2.88 -17.03
N ASP A 8 4.29 -3.74 -16.36
CA ASP A 8 3.78 -4.76 -15.46
C ASP A 8 3.96 -4.26 -14.03
N VAL A 9 2.87 -4.20 -13.25
CA VAL A 9 2.86 -3.64 -11.91
C VAL A 9 2.53 -4.74 -10.91
N SER A 10 3.45 -5.00 -9.99
CA SER A 10 3.24 -5.92 -8.87
C SER A 10 3.22 -5.16 -7.56
N ILE A 11 2.32 -5.54 -6.64
CA ILE A 11 2.15 -4.90 -5.34
C ILE A 11 2.68 -5.83 -4.26
N PHE A 12 3.59 -5.31 -3.44
CA PHE A 12 4.15 -6.05 -2.31
C PHE A 12 3.63 -5.49 -0.98
N PRO A 13 3.33 -6.35 0.00
CA PRO A 13 2.80 -5.92 1.28
C PRO A 13 3.87 -5.24 2.14
N MET A 14 3.45 -4.19 2.85
CA MET A 14 4.20 -3.58 3.95
C MET A 14 3.26 -3.32 5.12
N GLN A 15 3.68 -3.61 6.34
CA GLN A 15 2.84 -3.46 7.52
C GLN A 15 3.35 -2.34 8.43
N ALA A 16 2.70 -1.18 8.37
CA ALA A 16 3.07 -0.01 9.15
C ALA A 16 2.78 -0.16 10.66
N PHE A 17 1.67 -0.78 11.03
CA PHE A 17 1.22 -0.95 12.41
C PHE A 17 1.49 -2.38 12.92
N MET A 18 2.77 -2.74 13.02
CA MET A 18 3.19 -4.10 13.42
C MET A 18 2.78 -4.47 14.86
N HIS A 19 2.54 -3.50 15.73
CA HIS A 19 2.13 -3.72 17.11
C HIS A 19 0.64 -4.07 17.26
N PHE A 20 -0.21 -3.74 16.28
CA PHE A 20 -1.60 -4.14 16.32
C PHE A 20 -1.75 -5.62 15.96
N LYS A 21 -2.44 -6.38 16.82
CA LYS A 21 -2.65 -7.80 16.59
C LYS A 21 -3.79 -8.04 15.61
N ARG A 22 -3.65 -9.06 14.79
CA ARG A 22 -4.73 -9.51 13.91
C ARG A 22 -5.92 -9.98 14.75
N GLY A 23 -7.13 -9.53 14.40
CA GLY A 23 -8.35 -9.83 15.14
C GLY A 23 -8.58 -8.98 16.40
N GLU A 24 -7.69 -8.06 16.72
CA GLU A 24 -7.88 -7.07 17.76
C GLU A 24 -8.88 -5.98 17.31
N GLU A 25 -9.57 -5.36 18.27
CA GLU A 25 -10.46 -4.23 17.97
C GLU A 25 -9.65 -3.07 17.36
N ALA A 26 -10.25 -2.40 16.38
CA ALA A 26 -9.61 -1.27 15.72
C ALA A 26 -9.50 -0.06 16.67
N HIS A 27 -8.34 0.59 16.65
CA HIS A 27 -7.96 1.71 17.49
C HIS A 27 -8.42 3.04 16.93
N ASP A 28 -8.55 4.06 17.80
CA ASP A 28 -8.77 5.43 17.34
C ASP A 28 -7.62 5.91 16.46
N ARG A 29 -7.96 6.43 15.29
CA ARG A 29 -6.99 6.80 14.26
C ARG A 29 -6.11 7.96 14.72
N ARG A 30 -6.68 9.02 15.34
CA ARG A 30 -5.91 10.17 15.81
C ARG A 30 -4.91 9.76 16.86
N ALA A 31 -5.35 8.99 17.85
CA ALA A 31 -4.48 8.51 18.94
C ALA A 31 -3.31 7.65 18.40
N ALA A 32 -3.57 6.76 17.44
CA ALA A 32 -2.55 5.91 16.84
C ALA A 32 -1.49 6.73 16.08
N TYR A 33 -1.91 7.71 15.28
CA TYR A 33 -0.97 8.58 14.55
C TYR A 33 -0.23 9.55 15.46
N ASP A 34 -0.85 10.03 16.56
CA ASP A 34 -0.17 10.85 17.56
C ASP A 34 0.92 10.06 18.29
N GLU A 35 0.71 8.76 18.52
CA GLU A 35 1.72 7.88 19.11
C GLU A 35 2.91 7.68 18.17
N ILE A 36 2.64 7.39 16.88
CA ILE A 36 3.68 7.24 15.86
C ILE A 36 4.48 8.53 15.70
N SER A 37 3.82 9.67 15.60
CA SER A 37 4.48 10.97 15.43
C SER A 37 5.40 11.27 16.61
N ARG A 38 4.95 11.00 17.84
CA ARG A 38 5.79 11.13 19.05
C ARG A 38 7.00 10.21 19.01
N ALA A 39 6.84 8.97 18.59
CA ALA A 39 7.95 8.01 18.46
C ALA A 39 9.01 8.47 17.47
N HIS A 40 8.61 9.21 16.42
CA HIS A 40 9.51 9.78 15.41
C HIS A 40 9.97 11.21 15.71
N GLY A 41 9.61 11.77 16.87
CA GLY A 41 9.99 13.13 17.27
C GLY A 41 9.32 14.23 16.43
N THR A 42 8.17 13.93 15.79
CA THR A 42 7.38 14.89 15.01
C THR A 42 6.08 15.24 15.72
N LYS A 43 5.42 16.32 15.28
CA LYS A 43 4.08 16.68 15.75
C LYS A 43 3.05 16.18 14.75
N ALA A 44 2.06 15.44 15.23
CA ALA A 44 1.03 14.89 14.37
C ALA A 44 0.27 15.98 13.59
N ASP A 45 0.01 17.13 14.20
CA ASP A 45 -0.68 18.24 13.52
C ASP A 45 0.12 18.78 12.33
N ASP A 46 1.43 18.93 12.45
CA ASP A 46 2.29 19.42 11.36
C ASP A 46 2.30 18.40 10.20
N VAL A 47 2.40 17.11 10.51
CA VAL A 47 2.34 16.03 9.51
C VAL A 47 0.98 16.00 8.79
N TRP A 48 -0.11 16.12 9.55
CA TRP A 48 -1.46 16.12 8.99
C TRP A 48 -1.72 17.34 8.09
N SER A 49 -1.26 18.53 8.48
CA SER A 49 -1.41 19.73 7.66
C SER A 49 -0.71 19.58 6.32
N GLN A 50 0.52 19.06 6.31
CA GLN A 50 1.26 18.82 5.08
C GLN A 50 0.58 17.77 4.18
N LEU A 51 0.11 16.67 4.77
CA LEU A 51 -0.61 15.63 4.02
C LEU A 51 -1.92 16.19 3.43
N GLN A 52 -2.64 17.00 4.18
CA GLN A 52 -3.90 17.59 3.71
C GLN A 52 -3.68 18.49 2.51
N GLU A 53 -2.65 19.35 2.52
CA GLU A 53 -2.28 20.19 1.39
C GLU A 53 -2.00 19.33 0.13
N ILE A 54 -1.22 18.26 0.25
CA ILE A 54 -0.90 17.36 -0.86
C ILE A 54 -2.17 16.69 -1.41
N TYR A 55 -3.06 16.21 -0.53
CA TYR A 55 -4.30 15.56 -0.96
C TYR A 55 -5.25 16.54 -1.64
N GLU A 56 -5.35 17.78 -1.15
CA GLU A 56 -6.18 18.84 -1.75
C GLU A 56 -5.65 19.24 -3.13
N GLU A 57 -4.33 19.36 -3.32
CA GLU A 57 -3.70 19.64 -4.62
C GLU A 57 -4.02 18.57 -5.66
N GLU A 58 -4.09 17.30 -5.24
CA GLU A 58 -4.44 16.16 -6.11
C GLU A 58 -5.97 15.94 -6.23
N GLY A 59 -6.79 16.78 -5.61
CA GLY A 59 -8.26 16.64 -5.62
C GLY A 59 -8.77 15.44 -4.83
N LEU A 60 -7.98 14.92 -3.90
CA LEU A 60 -8.30 13.77 -3.07
C LEU A 60 -8.80 14.18 -1.68
N SER A 61 -9.60 13.31 -1.06
CA SER A 61 -10.07 13.50 0.31
C SER A 61 -9.15 12.79 1.30
N LEU A 62 -8.88 13.45 2.42
CA LEU A 62 -8.15 12.87 3.54
C LEU A 62 -8.91 13.12 4.84
N THR A 63 -9.11 12.09 5.66
CA THR A 63 -9.70 12.24 6.99
C THR A 63 -8.72 11.84 8.08
N ARG A 64 -8.70 12.64 9.15
CA ARG A 64 -7.97 12.34 10.37
C ARG A 64 -8.79 11.48 11.34
N ASP A 65 -10.10 11.41 11.11
CA ASP A 65 -11.05 10.67 11.95
C ASP A 65 -11.17 9.22 11.54
N GLY A 66 -11.76 8.40 12.41
CA GLY A 66 -12.05 7.01 12.17
C GLY A 66 -11.17 6.06 12.95
N LYS A 67 -10.97 4.86 12.43
CA LYS A 67 -10.23 3.80 13.09
C LYS A 67 -9.09 3.24 12.24
N VAL A 68 -8.10 2.67 12.89
CA VAL A 68 -7.02 1.90 12.28
C VAL A 68 -6.87 0.56 12.98
N GLY A 69 -6.40 -0.45 12.26
CA GLY A 69 -6.15 -1.77 12.82
C GLY A 69 -5.09 -2.52 12.02
N ASN A 70 -4.87 -3.78 12.35
CA ASN A 70 -3.89 -4.60 11.64
C ASN A 70 -4.32 -4.82 10.18
N PRO A 71 -3.51 -4.42 9.18
CA PRO A 71 -3.87 -4.48 7.77
C PRO A 71 -3.60 -5.84 7.09
N PHE A 72 -3.23 -6.87 7.85
CA PHE A 72 -2.79 -8.15 7.28
C PHE A 72 -3.83 -8.79 6.35
N ASP A 73 -5.12 -8.71 6.70
CA ASP A 73 -6.19 -9.26 5.86
C ASP A 73 -6.45 -8.43 4.60
N ALA A 74 -6.21 -7.11 4.63
CA ALA A 74 -6.20 -6.27 3.44
C ALA A 74 -5.07 -6.67 2.48
N GLN A 75 -3.89 -6.99 2.99
CA GLN A 75 -2.77 -7.49 2.20
C GLN A 75 -3.05 -8.87 1.60
N ARG A 76 -3.76 -9.74 2.34
CA ARG A 76 -4.25 -11.02 1.80
C ARG A 76 -5.27 -10.81 0.66
N LEU A 77 -6.11 -9.80 0.78
CA LEU A 77 -7.05 -9.42 -0.28
C LEU A 77 -6.31 -8.95 -1.54
N LEU A 78 -5.27 -8.12 -1.41
CA LEU A 78 -4.40 -7.73 -2.53
C LEU A 78 -3.71 -8.93 -3.18
N TRP A 79 -3.10 -9.82 -2.39
CA TRP A 79 -2.52 -11.07 -2.88
C TRP A 79 -3.54 -11.93 -3.66
N PHE A 80 -4.79 -11.99 -3.20
CA PHE A 80 -5.84 -12.70 -3.89
C PHE A 80 -6.24 -12.01 -5.21
N ALA A 81 -6.35 -10.69 -5.19
CA ALA A 81 -6.73 -9.86 -6.34
C ALA A 81 -5.69 -9.90 -7.47
N GLU A 82 -4.42 -10.05 -7.13
CA GLU A 82 -3.32 -10.12 -8.12
C GLU A 82 -3.51 -11.29 -9.09
N LYS A 83 -4.02 -12.42 -8.60
CA LYS A 83 -4.33 -13.61 -9.42
C LYS A 83 -5.41 -13.37 -10.47
N SER A 84 -6.19 -12.32 -10.31
CA SER A 84 -7.29 -11.92 -11.20
C SER A 84 -6.98 -10.64 -11.97
N GLY A 85 -5.76 -10.09 -11.85
CA GLY A 85 -5.38 -8.81 -12.44
C GLY A 85 -6.13 -7.61 -11.84
N LYS A 86 -6.64 -7.73 -10.61
CA LYS A 86 -7.46 -6.72 -9.93
C LYS A 86 -6.76 -6.03 -8.75
N ALA A 87 -5.45 -6.26 -8.61
CA ALA A 87 -4.71 -5.74 -7.44
C ALA A 87 -4.72 -4.22 -7.36
N LEU A 88 -4.56 -3.51 -8.48
CA LEU A 88 -4.61 -2.04 -8.50
C LEU A 88 -6.00 -1.51 -8.16
N ASP A 89 -7.06 -2.09 -8.72
CA ASP A 89 -8.44 -1.69 -8.41
C ASP A 89 -8.76 -1.88 -6.91
N VAL A 90 -8.29 -3.00 -6.32
CA VAL A 90 -8.45 -3.27 -4.89
C VAL A 90 -7.62 -2.33 -4.04
N LEU A 91 -6.36 -2.03 -4.44
CA LEU A 91 -5.52 -1.08 -3.74
C LEU A 91 -6.17 0.30 -3.68
N GLU A 92 -6.69 0.80 -4.79
CA GLU A 92 -7.43 2.06 -4.87
C GLU A 92 -8.60 2.09 -3.87
N ALA A 93 -9.43 1.04 -3.89
CA ALA A 93 -10.57 0.93 -2.98
C ALA A 93 -10.15 0.90 -1.50
N LEU A 94 -9.05 0.19 -1.17
CA LEU A 94 -8.50 0.15 0.19
C LEU A 94 -7.96 1.51 0.63
N LEU A 95 -7.25 2.23 -0.24
CA LEU A 95 -6.73 3.56 0.05
C LEU A 95 -7.87 4.56 0.26
N GLU A 96 -8.91 4.53 -0.56
CA GLU A 96 -10.12 5.35 -0.38
C GLU A 96 -10.82 5.03 0.95
N ALA A 97 -11.03 3.76 1.26
CA ALA A 97 -11.65 3.34 2.52
C ALA A 97 -10.85 3.83 3.73
N CYS A 98 -9.52 3.66 3.70
CA CYS A 98 -8.64 4.05 4.79
C CYS A 98 -8.49 5.56 4.89
N HIS A 99 -8.08 6.25 3.81
CA HIS A 99 -7.66 7.64 3.85
C HIS A 99 -8.82 8.63 3.73
N ALA A 100 -9.77 8.39 2.84
CA ALA A 100 -10.90 9.28 2.66
C ALA A 100 -12.05 9.02 3.66
N LYS A 101 -12.31 7.75 4.00
CA LYS A 101 -13.46 7.35 4.83
C LYS A 101 -13.08 7.01 6.28
N GLY A 102 -11.79 6.90 6.61
CA GLY A 102 -11.31 6.56 7.96
C GLY A 102 -11.71 5.17 8.43
N GLN A 103 -11.98 4.25 7.49
CA GLN A 103 -12.40 2.89 7.78
C GLN A 103 -11.19 1.99 8.09
N PRO A 104 -11.28 1.12 9.11
CA PRO A 104 -10.18 0.25 9.47
C PRO A 104 -10.03 -0.92 8.49
N LEU A 105 -8.84 -1.10 7.94
CA LEU A 105 -8.52 -2.22 7.03
C LEU A 105 -8.40 -3.59 7.75
N SER A 106 -8.68 -3.64 9.04
CA SER A 106 -8.85 -4.87 9.83
C SER A 106 -10.30 -5.37 9.86
N ASP A 107 -11.26 -4.58 9.38
CA ASP A 107 -12.67 -4.94 9.34
C ASP A 107 -12.99 -5.71 8.06
N LEU A 108 -13.45 -6.96 8.22
CA LEU A 108 -13.76 -7.84 7.09
C LEU A 108 -14.95 -7.34 6.25
N ALA A 109 -15.86 -6.56 6.84
CA ALA A 109 -16.95 -5.95 6.07
C ALA A 109 -16.41 -4.86 5.14
N VAL A 110 -15.51 -4.00 5.65
CA VAL A 110 -14.80 -2.99 4.84
C VAL A 110 -14.02 -3.66 3.70
N LEU A 111 -13.30 -4.75 3.98
CA LEU A 111 -12.56 -5.49 2.95
C LEU A 111 -13.47 -6.10 1.88
N ASN A 112 -14.63 -6.62 2.27
CA ASN A 112 -15.60 -7.14 1.32
C ASN A 112 -16.19 -6.03 0.43
N ASP A 113 -16.48 -4.87 1.01
CA ASP A 113 -16.94 -3.70 0.25
C ASP A 113 -15.87 -3.20 -0.74
N CYS A 114 -14.60 -3.17 -0.34
CA CYS A 114 -13.48 -2.85 -1.23
C CYS A 114 -13.36 -3.87 -2.38
N ALA A 115 -13.49 -5.16 -2.08
CA ALA A 115 -13.46 -6.22 -3.10
C ALA A 115 -14.62 -6.07 -4.11
N PHE A 116 -15.80 -5.68 -3.65
CA PHE A 116 -16.95 -5.41 -4.51
C PHE A 116 -16.74 -4.15 -5.36
N ALA A 117 -16.28 -3.05 -4.77
CA ALA A 117 -15.99 -1.81 -5.48
C ALA A 117 -14.96 -2.01 -6.61
N ALA A 118 -13.96 -2.87 -6.37
CA ALA A 118 -12.94 -3.25 -7.35
C ALA A 118 -13.42 -4.26 -8.42
N GLY A 119 -14.66 -4.74 -8.32
CA GLY A 119 -15.21 -5.77 -9.21
C GLY A 119 -14.57 -7.15 -9.03
N LEU A 120 -13.98 -7.43 -7.86
CA LEU A 120 -13.43 -8.72 -7.47
C LEU A 120 -14.51 -9.61 -6.87
N ALA A 121 -15.45 -9.05 -6.10
CA ALA A 121 -16.62 -9.72 -5.55
C ALA A 121 -17.86 -9.42 -6.40
N LYS A 122 -18.83 -10.35 -6.43
CA LYS A 122 -20.07 -10.22 -7.23
C LYS A 122 -21.10 -9.30 -6.59
N SER A 123 -20.99 -9.09 -5.30
CA SER A 123 -21.87 -8.22 -4.49
C SER A 123 -21.13 -7.76 -3.24
N ALA A 124 -21.62 -6.72 -2.56
CA ALA A 124 -21.13 -6.28 -1.27
C ALA A 124 -21.32 -7.32 -0.13
N ARG A 125 -22.05 -8.39 -0.38
CA ARG A 125 -22.24 -9.53 0.53
C ARG A 125 -21.95 -10.84 -0.20
N ASP A 126 -20.80 -10.91 -0.85
CA ASP A 126 -20.36 -12.09 -1.59
C ASP A 126 -19.89 -13.18 -0.59
N ASP A 127 -20.62 -14.29 -0.55
CA ASP A 127 -20.33 -15.38 0.37
C ASP A 127 -18.97 -16.05 0.09
N ASP A 128 -18.52 -16.06 -1.17
CA ASP A 128 -17.21 -16.62 -1.55
C ASP A 128 -16.09 -15.72 -1.04
N MET A 129 -16.25 -14.39 -1.17
CA MET A 129 -15.31 -13.42 -0.64
C MET A 129 -15.28 -13.43 0.89
N ALA A 130 -16.44 -13.46 1.53
CA ALA A 130 -16.54 -13.58 2.99
C ALA A 130 -15.85 -14.85 3.51
N ARG A 131 -16.06 -16.01 2.84
CA ARG A 131 -15.35 -17.25 3.18
C ARG A 131 -13.84 -17.16 2.98
N PHE A 132 -13.39 -16.50 1.92
CA PHE A 132 -11.97 -16.25 1.71
C PHE A 132 -11.38 -15.41 2.86
N LEU A 133 -12.04 -14.30 3.23
CA LEU A 133 -11.55 -13.39 4.26
C LEU A 133 -11.40 -14.04 5.64
N VAL A 134 -12.34 -14.92 6.03
CA VAL A 134 -12.25 -15.67 7.31
C VAL A 134 -11.33 -16.89 7.25
N SER A 135 -10.92 -17.34 6.05
CA SER A 135 -10.03 -18.49 5.89
C SER A 135 -8.57 -18.11 6.14
N PRO A 136 -7.65 -19.07 6.36
CA PRO A 136 -6.21 -18.82 6.43
C PRO A 136 -5.54 -18.64 5.06
N ARG A 137 -6.28 -18.76 3.96
CA ARG A 137 -5.74 -18.78 2.59
C ARG A 137 -4.94 -17.51 2.28
N GLY A 138 -3.75 -17.67 1.70
CA GLY A 138 -2.83 -16.57 1.37
C GLY A 138 -2.06 -16.02 2.57
N GLY A 139 -2.33 -16.48 3.79
CA GLY A 139 -1.65 -15.98 4.98
C GLY A 139 -0.16 -16.27 4.99
N SER A 140 0.23 -17.50 4.64
CA SER A 140 1.65 -17.88 4.55
C SER A 140 2.39 -17.14 3.44
N ASP A 141 1.74 -16.95 2.29
CA ASP A 141 2.32 -16.23 1.15
C ASP A 141 2.59 -14.76 1.50
N VAL A 142 1.60 -14.09 2.09
CA VAL A 142 1.74 -12.69 2.53
C VAL A 142 2.78 -12.55 3.64
N ALA A 143 2.82 -13.49 4.60
CA ALA A 143 3.84 -13.46 5.64
C ALA A 143 5.26 -13.62 5.08
N LEU A 144 5.43 -14.48 4.07
CA LEU A 144 6.70 -14.63 3.36
C LEU A 144 7.08 -13.34 2.62
N GLN A 145 6.17 -12.75 1.86
CA GLN A 145 6.40 -11.49 1.14
C GLN A 145 6.77 -10.35 2.11
N LEU A 146 6.11 -10.25 3.27
CA LEU A 146 6.45 -9.27 4.30
C LEU A 146 7.88 -9.47 4.82
N SER A 147 8.27 -10.72 5.10
CA SER A 147 9.64 -11.06 5.52
C SER A 147 10.66 -10.69 4.44
N GLU A 148 10.39 -11.03 3.20
CA GLU A 148 11.26 -10.69 2.07
C GLU A 148 11.41 -9.17 1.87
N CYS A 149 10.34 -8.39 2.04
CA CYS A 149 10.43 -6.93 1.98
C CYS A 149 11.33 -6.37 3.09
N LEU A 150 11.20 -6.88 4.32
CA LEU A 150 12.07 -6.49 5.45
C LEU A 150 13.53 -6.88 5.20
N ASP A 151 13.78 -8.08 4.68
CA ASP A 151 15.15 -8.57 4.35
C ASP A 151 15.81 -7.71 3.25
N ARG A 152 15.02 -7.07 2.42
CA ARG A 152 15.45 -6.10 1.39
C ARG A 152 15.61 -4.67 1.90
N GLY A 153 15.33 -4.43 3.18
CA GLY A 153 15.47 -3.12 3.82
C GLY A 153 14.26 -2.20 3.63
N VAL A 154 13.09 -2.72 3.19
CA VAL A 154 11.85 -1.93 3.10
C VAL A 154 11.28 -1.75 4.50
N VAL A 155 11.55 -0.60 5.09
CA VAL A 155 11.11 -0.25 6.46
C VAL A 155 10.06 0.86 6.48
N ALA A 156 9.77 1.46 5.33
CA ALA A 156 8.80 2.52 5.16
C ALA A 156 8.01 2.38 3.84
N SER A 157 6.91 3.10 3.72
CA SER A 157 6.05 3.13 2.53
C SER A 157 5.79 4.58 2.13
N PRO A 158 5.63 4.89 0.83
CA PRO A 158 5.76 3.97 -0.30
C PRO A 158 7.22 3.71 -0.70
N VAL A 159 7.48 2.54 -1.29
CA VAL A 159 8.70 2.27 -2.05
C VAL A 159 8.30 1.78 -3.44
N VAL A 160 8.78 2.43 -4.48
CA VAL A 160 8.54 2.04 -5.87
C VAL A 160 9.85 1.51 -6.45
N VAL A 161 9.84 0.27 -6.95
CA VAL A 161 11.01 -0.32 -7.59
C VAL A 161 10.75 -0.42 -9.10
N LEU A 162 11.51 0.35 -9.87
CA LEU A 162 11.40 0.38 -11.33
C LEU A 162 12.40 -0.61 -11.94
N ASP A 163 11.94 -1.39 -12.92
CA ASP A 163 12.73 -2.40 -13.65
C ASP A 163 13.49 -3.36 -12.71
N ARG A 164 12.93 -3.65 -11.52
CA ARG A 164 13.52 -4.51 -10.48
C ARG A 164 14.91 -4.07 -9.97
N ARG A 165 15.34 -2.85 -10.28
CA ARG A 165 16.69 -2.34 -10.01
C ARG A 165 16.76 -0.96 -9.39
N PHE A 166 15.74 -0.15 -9.59
CA PHE A 166 15.76 1.26 -9.22
C PHE A 166 14.74 1.54 -8.12
N PRO A 167 15.11 1.40 -6.83
CA PRO A 167 14.22 1.75 -5.73
C PRO A 167 14.09 3.28 -5.60
N LEU A 168 12.87 3.74 -5.48
CA LEU A 168 12.50 5.11 -5.15
C LEU A 168 11.80 5.07 -3.79
N GLU A 169 12.45 5.64 -2.77
CA GLU A 169 11.92 5.70 -1.41
C GLU A 169 11.04 6.93 -1.22
N GLY A 170 9.93 6.76 -0.51
CA GLY A 170 8.99 7.82 -0.23
C GLY A 170 8.12 8.21 -1.41
N ALA A 171 7.15 9.08 -1.16
CA ALA A 171 6.30 9.65 -2.19
C ALA A 171 7.14 10.59 -3.07
N GLN A 172 7.40 10.16 -4.30
CA GLN A 172 8.13 10.95 -5.28
C GLN A 172 7.17 11.75 -6.16
N PRO A 173 7.52 12.99 -6.52
CA PRO A 173 6.75 13.73 -7.51
C PRO A 173 6.59 12.93 -8.81
N TYR A 174 5.41 12.99 -9.44
CA TYR A 174 5.13 12.27 -10.68
C TYR A 174 6.15 12.58 -11.79
N ALA A 175 6.68 13.80 -11.83
CA ALA A 175 7.71 14.20 -12.78
C ALA A 175 9.01 13.41 -12.61
N VAL A 176 9.39 13.06 -11.38
CA VAL A 176 10.58 12.24 -11.08
C VAL A 176 10.37 10.81 -11.55
N VAL A 177 9.25 10.19 -11.16
CA VAL A 177 8.91 8.83 -11.60
C VAL A 177 8.78 8.77 -13.13
N GLY A 178 8.10 9.75 -13.74
CA GLY A 178 7.92 9.85 -15.18
C GLY A 178 9.24 10.01 -15.94
N ALA A 179 10.20 10.79 -15.42
CA ALA A 179 11.51 10.94 -16.03
C ALA A 179 12.31 9.62 -16.02
N VAL A 180 12.29 8.90 -14.88
CA VAL A 180 12.95 7.59 -14.79
C VAL A 180 12.31 6.58 -15.74
N LEU A 181 10.99 6.52 -15.80
CA LEU A 181 10.27 5.64 -16.73
C LEU A 181 10.57 5.98 -18.19
N ALA A 182 10.59 7.26 -18.55
CA ALA A 182 10.93 7.71 -19.91
C ALA A 182 12.36 7.29 -20.30
N GLU A 183 13.32 7.43 -19.41
CA GLU A 183 14.69 7.02 -19.63
C GLU A 183 14.84 5.51 -19.77
N LEU A 184 14.17 4.73 -18.91
CA LEU A 184 14.13 3.26 -19.02
C LEU A 184 13.53 2.80 -20.36
N LEU A 185 12.50 3.49 -20.84
CA LEU A 185 11.88 3.18 -22.14
C LEU A 185 12.78 3.56 -23.34
N ALA A 186 13.61 4.61 -23.21
CA ALA A 186 14.49 5.09 -24.26
C ALA A 186 15.79 4.28 -24.36
N THR A 187 16.38 3.94 -23.24
CA THR A 187 17.75 3.38 -23.18
C THR A 187 17.80 1.88 -22.96
N GLY A 188 16.71 1.30 -22.52
CA GLY A 188 16.61 -0.14 -22.31
C GLY A 188 17.52 -0.68 -21.22
N THR A 189 18.30 0.12 -20.42
CA THR A 189 18.99 -0.43 -19.23
C THR A 189 20.20 0.33 -18.67
N ASN A 190 20.58 1.51 -19.14
CA ASN A 190 21.82 2.16 -18.68
C ASN A 190 21.62 3.33 -17.70
N PHE A 191 20.61 3.27 -16.85
CA PHE A 191 20.41 4.33 -15.86
C PHE A 191 21.31 4.11 -14.62
N ARG A 192 22.11 5.11 -14.27
CA ARG A 192 22.83 5.14 -13.00
C ARG A 192 21.99 5.89 -11.97
N VAL A 193 21.18 5.18 -11.19
CA VAL A 193 20.58 5.74 -9.97
C VAL A 193 21.63 5.68 -8.88
N VAL A 194 21.81 6.78 -8.18
CA VAL A 194 22.56 6.79 -6.91
C VAL A 194 21.69 5.99 -5.92
N GLU A 195 22.20 4.86 -5.47
CA GLU A 195 21.47 4.02 -4.51
C GLU A 195 21.12 4.84 -3.26
N PRO A 196 19.86 4.83 -2.81
CA PRO A 196 19.52 5.37 -1.51
C PRO A 196 20.31 4.61 -0.44
N SER A 197 20.86 5.34 0.52
CA SER A 197 21.67 4.75 1.57
C SER A 197 20.88 3.70 2.36
N GLY A 198 21.19 2.42 2.15
CA GLY A 198 20.63 1.30 2.92
C GLY A 198 19.86 0.25 2.13
N MET A 199 19.50 0.49 0.87
CA MET A 199 18.86 -0.53 0.03
C MET A 199 19.86 -1.20 -0.90
N ASP A 200 19.85 -2.52 -0.91
CA ASP A 200 20.69 -3.35 -1.78
C ASP A 200 19.87 -3.76 -3.02
N SER A 201 20.13 -3.08 -4.14
CA SER A 201 19.43 -3.33 -5.41
C SER A 201 19.65 -4.76 -5.95
N SER A 202 20.69 -5.46 -5.53
CA SER A 202 20.95 -6.86 -5.93
C SER A 202 19.94 -7.86 -5.35
N LYS A 203 19.15 -7.45 -4.36
CA LYS A 203 18.18 -8.30 -3.66
C LYS A 203 16.76 -8.23 -4.25
N TRP A 204 16.53 -7.44 -5.28
CA TRP A 204 15.21 -7.39 -5.93
C TRP A 204 15.08 -8.49 -6.99
N PRO A 205 13.93 -9.21 -7.03
CA PRO A 205 13.69 -10.30 -7.96
C PRO A 205 13.61 -9.89 -9.42
#